data_5ffcd0953770390076f2b2cf8f1c0a88
#
_entry.id   5ffcd0953770390076f2b2cf8f1c0a88
#
_cell.length_a   1.000
_cell.length_b   1.000
_cell.length_c   1.000
_cell.angle_alpha   90.00
_cell.angle_beta   90.00
_cell.angle_gamma   90.00
#
_symmetry.space_group_name_H-M   'P 1'
#
loop_
_entity.id
_entity.type
_entity.pdbx_description
1 polymer ?
#
loop_
_entity_poly.entity_id
_entity_poly.type
_entity_poly.pdbx_seq_one_letter_code
_entity_poly.pdbx_strand_id
1 'polypeptide(L)'
;MSTRSLPLILVVDDESKIRRLLTKELEANGFDVVCAGDGEQALEVFAQSDPTPDLVLMDVMMPGMDGFDCAERLSKSANVPIIFLSARNEPSFKLRGFDSGADDYITKPFLTEELIARIRAVMRRAHTSEEHNAQREYRNGPMRLSESSRSLWINDREVKLADSEYHLMLALMKHPGSVISHEHLLQRVWGGHSIGDVQNLRVAFSRIRRKLDENGLQGGVISAYSGVGYLLRDLVRDPLL
;
A
#
# COMPACT_ATOMS: atom_id res chain seq x y z
N MET A 1 22.20 -2.46 -17.94
CA MET A 1 20.94 -1.78 -17.58
C MET A 1 19.91 -2.15 -18.63
N SER A 2 19.03 -3.09 -18.35
CA SER A 2 17.99 -3.50 -19.30
C SER A 2 16.87 -2.47 -19.19
N THR A 3 16.66 -1.69 -20.24
CA THR A 3 15.55 -0.74 -20.36
C THR A 3 14.30 -1.55 -20.65
N ARG A 4 13.62 -1.94 -19.60
CA ARG A 4 12.28 -2.54 -19.70
C ARG A 4 11.30 -1.51 -20.23
N SER A 5 10.54 -1.86 -21.26
CA SER A 5 9.59 -0.94 -21.89
C SER A 5 8.28 -0.80 -21.12
N LEU A 6 7.85 -1.84 -20.40
CA LEU A 6 6.56 -1.89 -19.71
C LEU A 6 6.71 -2.36 -18.25
N PRO A 7 5.86 -1.86 -17.31
CA PRO A 7 5.83 -2.34 -15.95
C PRO A 7 5.33 -3.79 -15.84
N LEU A 8 5.93 -4.60 -14.95
CA LEU A 8 5.60 -6.01 -14.75
C LEU A 8 4.63 -6.20 -13.59
N ILE A 9 3.53 -6.90 -13.86
CA ILE A 9 2.54 -7.25 -12.85
C ILE A 9 2.56 -8.77 -12.62
N LEU A 10 2.68 -9.18 -11.37
CA LEU A 10 2.45 -10.57 -10.97
C LEU A 10 0.96 -10.77 -10.65
N VAL A 11 0.30 -11.65 -11.40
CA VAL A 11 -1.10 -12.04 -11.18
C VAL A 11 -1.16 -13.38 -10.48
N VAL A 12 -1.75 -13.41 -9.29
CA VAL A 12 -1.89 -14.60 -8.46
C VAL A 12 -3.38 -14.90 -8.25
N ASP A 13 -3.84 -16.02 -8.78
CA ASP A 13 -5.26 -16.45 -8.70
C ASP A 13 -5.29 -17.95 -9.01
N ASP A 14 -6.05 -18.76 -8.28
CA ASP A 14 -6.09 -20.22 -8.51
C ASP A 14 -6.89 -20.56 -9.79
N GLU A 15 -7.83 -19.69 -10.21
CA GLU A 15 -8.61 -19.88 -11.42
C GLU A 15 -7.83 -19.50 -12.69
N SER A 16 -7.43 -20.48 -13.49
CA SER A 16 -6.70 -20.24 -14.76
C SER A 16 -7.47 -19.35 -15.76
N LYS A 17 -8.79 -19.33 -15.70
CA LYS A 17 -9.63 -18.46 -16.54
C LYS A 17 -9.48 -17.00 -16.14
N ILE A 18 -9.43 -16.72 -14.83
CA ILE A 18 -9.25 -15.37 -14.31
C ILE A 18 -7.85 -14.87 -14.66
N ARG A 19 -6.81 -15.70 -14.45
CA ARG A 19 -5.44 -15.33 -14.83
C ARG A 19 -5.35 -14.96 -16.32
N ARG A 20 -5.94 -15.76 -17.24
CA ARG A 20 -5.94 -15.46 -18.68
C ARG A 20 -6.68 -14.16 -19.00
N LEU A 21 -7.83 -13.92 -18.36
CA LEU A 21 -8.59 -12.69 -18.55
C LEU A 21 -7.78 -11.49 -18.12
N LEU A 22 -7.23 -11.52 -16.90
CA LEU A 22 -6.42 -10.44 -16.36
C LEU A 22 -5.17 -10.19 -17.20
N THR A 23 -4.47 -11.25 -17.64
CA THR A 23 -3.31 -11.11 -18.52
C THR A 23 -3.68 -10.34 -19.79
N LYS A 24 -4.73 -10.74 -20.48
CA LYS A 24 -5.18 -10.08 -21.72
C LYS A 24 -5.51 -8.61 -21.49
N GLU A 25 -6.26 -8.30 -20.42
CA GLU A 25 -6.67 -6.95 -20.10
C GLU A 25 -5.46 -6.06 -19.70
N LEU A 26 -4.54 -6.60 -18.93
CA LEU A 26 -3.34 -5.88 -18.49
C LEU A 26 -2.38 -5.62 -19.65
N GLU A 27 -2.12 -6.61 -20.50
CA GLU A 27 -1.29 -6.46 -21.71
C GLU A 27 -1.88 -5.43 -22.68
N ALA A 28 -3.20 -5.44 -22.88
CA ALA A 28 -3.90 -4.44 -23.70
C ALA A 28 -3.78 -3.02 -23.14
N ASN A 29 -3.51 -2.88 -21.83
CA ASN A 29 -3.35 -1.60 -21.15
C ASN A 29 -1.89 -1.19 -20.89
N GLY A 30 -0.93 -1.91 -21.47
CA GLY A 30 0.49 -1.55 -21.46
C GLY A 30 1.28 -2.06 -20.26
N PHE A 31 0.94 -3.23 -19.76
CA PHE A 31 1.67 -3.93 -18.70
C PHE A 31 2.24 -5.25 -19.21
N ASP A 32 3.41 -5.64 -18.72
CA ASP A 32 3.89 -7.01 -18.83
C ASP A 32 3.31 -7.84 -17.68
N VAL A 33 3.06 -9.14 -17.91
CA VAL A 33 2.39 -9.99 -16.91
C VAL A 33 3.14 -11.31 -16.72
N VAL A 34 3.32 -11.67 -15.45
CA VAL A 34 3.66 -13.03 -15.04
C VAL A 34 2.56 -13.58 -14.12
N CYS A 35 2.37 -14.90 -14.12
CA CYS A 35 1.25 -15.51 -13.40
C CYS A 35 1.73 -16.58 -12.43
N ALA A 36 1.00 -16.72 -11.31
CA ALA A 36 1.10 -17.83 -10.38
C ALA A 36 -0.31 -18.38 -10.06
N GLY A 37 -0.42 -19.68 -9.86
CA GLY A 37 -1.69 -20.36 -9.57
C GLY A 37 -2.00 -20.53 -8.09
N ASP A 38 -1.04 -20.26 -7.22
CA ASP A 38 -1.18 -20.33 -5.76
C ASP A 38 -0.13 -19.47 -5.07
N GLY A 39 -0.21 -19.36 -3.73
CA GLY A 39 0.68 -18.50 -2.95
C GLY A 39 2.13 -18.96 -2.94
N GLU A 40 2.40 -20.29 -2.96
CA GLU A 40 3.76 -20.82 -2.98
C GLU A 40 4.44 -20.52 -4.31
N GLN A 41 3.75 -20.80 -5.41
CA GLN A 41 4.22 -20.44 -6.74
C GLN A 41 4.43 -18.92 -6.89
N ALA A 42 3.57 -18.10 -6.27
CA ALA A 42 3.73 -16.65 -6.29
C ALA A 42 5.05 -16.20 -5.67
N LEU A 43 5.44 -16.77 -4.53
CA LEU A 43 6.72 -16.49 -3.87
C LEU A 43 7.90 -16.91 -4.75
N GLU A 44 7.82 -18.08 -5.39
CA GLU A 44 8.86 -18.59 -6.28
C GLU A 44 9.01 -17.70 -7.53
N VAL A 45 7.89 -17.39 -8.22
CA VAL A 45 7.87 -16.53 -9.41
C VAL A 45 8.41 -15.16 -9.06
N PHE A 46 8.01 -14.59 -7.92
CA PHE A 46 8.49 -13.29 -7.49
C PHE A 46 10.01 -13.27 -7.26
N ALA A 47 10.53 -14.30 -6.58
CA ALA A 47 11.98 -14.40 -6.29
C ALA A 47 12.84 -14.67 -7.52
N GLN A 48 12.30 -15.35 -8.54
CA GLN A 48 13.01 -15.74 -9.76
C GLN A 48 12.86 -14.73 -10.91
N SER A 49 11.90 -13.79 -10.78
CA SER A 49 11.65 -12.79 -11.84
C SER A 49 12.80 -11.78 -11.92
N ASP A 50 13.35 -11.63 -13.12
CA ASP A 50 14.31 -10.58 -13.47
C ASP A 50 13.80 -9.83 -14.71
N PRO A 51 13.35 -8.63 -14.54
CA PRO A 51 13.25 -7.83 -13.30
C PRO A 51 12.11 -8.26 -12.37
N THR A 52 12.21 -7.89 -11.10
CA THR A 52 11.16 -8.09 -10.10
C THR A 52 9.85 -7.43 -10.52
N PRO A 53 8.67 -8.01 -10.19
CA PRO A 53 7.39 -7.37 -10.42
C PRO A 53 7.24 -6.01 -9.71
N ASP A 54 6.65 -5.05 -10.41
CA ASP A 54 6.38 -3.70 -9.89
C ASP A 54 5.09 -3.62 -9.07
N LEU A 55 4.21 -4.63 -9.21
CA LEU A 55 2.96 -4.73 -8.49
C LEU A 55 2.48 -6.20 -8.48
N VAL A 56 1.80 -6.59 -7.42
CA VAL A 56 1.15 -7.90 -7.29
C VAL A 56 -0.36 -7.73 -7.23
N LEU A 57 -1.09 -8.40 -8.14
CA LEU A 57 -2.53 -8.63 -8.02
C LEU A 57 -2.73 -10.00 -7.39
N MET A 58 -3.37 -10.06 -6.24
CA MET A 58 -3.46 -11.26 -5.41
C MET A 58 -4.90 -11.64 -5.14
N ASP A 59 -5.34 -12.82 -5.55
CA ASP A 59 -6.59 -13.34 -5.02
C ASP A 59 -6.46 -13.70 -3.54
N VAL A 60 -7.50 -13.42 -2.79
CA VAL A 60 -7.54 -13.72 -1.35
C VAL A 60 -7.79 -15.19 -1.09
N MET A 61 -8.70 -15.79 -1.87
CA MET A 61 -9.26 -17.12 -1.61
C MET A 61 -8.57 -18.17 -2.49
N MET A 62 -7.39 -18.62 -2.08
CA MET A 62 -6.66 -19.69 -2.79
C MET A 62 -6.50 -20.94 -1.92
N PRO A 63 -6.47 -22.13 -2.52
CA PRO A 63 -6.15 -23.37 -1.80
C PRO A 63 -4.72 -23.35 -1.24
N GLY A 64 -4.53 -23.96 -0.07
CA GLY A 64 -3.22 -24.03 0.59
C GLY A 64 -2.87 -22.71 1.28
N MET A 65 -1.91 -21.97 0.74
CA MET A 65 -1.54 -20.64 1.25
C MET A 65 -2.55 -19.60 0.74
N ASP A 66 -3.30 -18.98 1.67
CA ASP A 66 -4.22 -17.90 1.30
C ASP A 66 -3.46 -16.62 0.87
N GLY A 67 -4.18 -15.72 0.18
CA GLY A 67 -3.56 -14.49 -0.33
C GLY A 67 -3.02 -13.59 0.77
N PHE A 68 -3.58 -13.61 1.97
CA PHE A 68 -3.10 -12.80 3.10
C PHE A 68 -1.77 -13.31 3.64
N ASP A 69 -1.63 -14.62 3.81
CA ASP A 69 -0.38 -15.24 4.26
C ASP A 69 0.73 -15.06 3.22
N CYS A 70 0.39 -15.15 1.93
CA CYS A 70 1.32 -14.88 0.83
C CYS A 70 1.79 -13.42 0.83
N ALA A 71 0.86 -12.47 0.95
CA ALA A 71 1.17 -11.05 1.00
C ALA A 71 2.04 -10.67 2.20
N GLU A 72 1.78 -11.27 3.39
CA GLU A 72 2.62 -11.07 4.57
C GLU A 72 4.06 -11.54 4.35
N ARG A 73 4.25 -12.67 3.66
CA ARG A 73 5.59 -13.18 3.32
C ARG A 73 6.30 -12.30 2.29
N LEU A 74 5.59 -11.86 1.24
CA LEU A 74 6.13 -10.95 0.23
C LEU A 74 6.55 -9.61 0.87
N SER A 75 5.72 -9.02 1.73
CA SER A 75 6.01 -7.73 2.37
C SER A 75 7.20 -7.77 3.35
N LYS A 76 7.56 -8.96 3.85
CA LYS A 76 8.78 -9.16 4.66
C LYS A 76 10.06 -9.18 3.81
N SER A 77 9.96 -9.66 2.57
CA SER A 77 11.12 -9.83 1.66
C SER A 77 11.32 -8.65 0.71
N ALA A 78 10.23 -8.00 0.29
CA ALA A 78 10.28 -6.90 -0.69
C ALA A 78 9.24 -5.83 -0.37
N ASN A 79 9.52 -4.60 -0.81
CA ASN A 79 8.57 -3.48 -0.71
C ASN A 79 7.80 -3.33 -2.03
N VAL A 80 7.09 -4.39 -2.43
CA VAL A 80 6.27 -4.41 -3.64
C VAL A 80 4.82 -4.09 -3.28
N PRO A 81 4.14 -3.20 -4.00
CA PRO A 81 2.74 -2.92 -3.77
C PRO A 81 1.85 -4.10 -4.12
N ILE A 82 0.84 -4.36 -3.26
CA ILE A 82 -0.09 -5.47 -3.39
C ILE A 82 -1.52 -4.96 -3.45
N ILE A 83 -2.27 -5.37 -4.48
CA ILE A 83 -3.71 -5.15 -4.60
C ILE A 83 -4.43 -6.49 -4.46
N PHE A 84 -5.31 -6.61 -3.46
CA PHE A 84 -6.15 -7.79 -3.33
C PHE A 84 -7.36 -7.76 -4.26
N LEU A 85 -7.63 -8.91 -4.87
CA LEU A 85 -8.87 -9.19 -5.60
C LEU A 85 -9.68 -10.20 -4.76
N SER A 86 -10.94 -9.92 -4.43
CA SER A 86 -11.74 -10.84 -3.62
C SER A 86 -13.21 -10.82 -3.95
N ALA A 87 -13.84 -11.99 -3.92
CA ALA A 87 -15.29 -12.13 -4.04
C ALA A 87 -16.05 -11.70 -2.76
N ARG A 88 -15.36 -11.52 -1.62
CA ARG A 88 -15.98 -11.19 -0.34
C ARG A 88 -15.94 -9.71 -0.04
N ASN A 89 -17.10 -9.15 0.23
CA ASN A 89 -17.33 -7.74 0.54
C ASN A 89 -17.41 -7.46 2.06
N GLU A 90 -17.16 -8.48 2.89
CA GLU A 90 -17.30 -8.36 4.34
C GLU A 90 -16.19 -7.46 4.92
N PRO A 91 -16.54 -6.55 5.85
CA PRO A 91 -15.57 -5.64 6.47
C PRO A 91 -14.42 -6.36 7.17
N SER A 92 -14.65 -7.56 7.72
CA SER A 92 -13.66 -8.41 8.38
C SER A 92 -12.56 -8.88 7.43
N PHE A 93 -12.89 -9.21 6.16
CA PHE A 93 -11.91 -9.61 5.16
C PHE A 93 -11.09 -8.44 4.63
N LYS A 94 -11.73 -7.28 4.43
CA LYS A 94 -10.99 -6.05 4.09
C LYS A 94 -10.02 -5.66 5.20
N LEU A 95 -10.44 -5.78 6.48
CA LEU A 95 -9.58 -5.56 7.63
C LEU A 95 -8.35 -6.48 7.61
N ARG A 96 -8.55 -7.79 7.41
CA ARG A 96 -7.47 -8.76 7.34
C ARG A 96 -6.53 -8.52 6.15
N GLY A 97 -7.09 -8.13 4.99
CA GLY A 97 -6.31 -7.79 3.79
C GLY A 97 -5.38 -6.60 4.02
N PHE A 98 -5.88 -5.57 4.66
CA PHE A 98 -5.03 -4.46 5.04
C PHE A 98 -4.04 -4.82 6.16
N ASP A 99 -4.37 -5.69 7.10
CA ASP A 99 -3.46 -6.17 8.14
C ASP A 99 -2.28 -7.00 7.57
N SER A 100 -2.44 -7.63 6.42
CA SER A 100 -1.37 -8.35 5.71
C SER A 100 -0.44 -7.47 4.85
N GLY A 101 -0.64 -6.15 4.83
CA GLY A 101 0.27 -5.22 4.14
C GLY A 101 -0.19 -4.75 2.76
N ALA A 102 -1.42 -5.05 2.33
CA ALA A 102 -1.92 -4.62 1.03
C ALA A 102 -2.11 -3.09 0.91
N ASP A 103 -1.91 -2.60 -0.30
CA ASP A 103 -2.02 -1.18 -0.66
C ASP A 103 -3.41 -0.79 -1.16
N ASP A 104 -4.15 -1.74 -1.72
CA ASP A 104 -5.54 -1.58 -2.12
C ASP A 104 -6.29 -2.91 -2.12
N TYR A 105 -7.62 -2.85 -2.23
CA TYR A 105 -8.53 -3.98 -2.19
C TYR A 105 -9.67 -3.76 -3.19
N ILE A 106 -9.89 -4.70 -4.10
CA ILE A 106 -10.92 -4.64 -5.14
C ILE A 106 -11.85 -5.84 -4.98
N THR A 107 -13.15 -5.57 -4.95
CA THR A 107 -14.17 -6.64 -4.87
C THR A 107 -14.54 -7.15 -6.25
N LYS A 108 -14.55 -8.48 -6.41
CA LYS A 108 -15.09 -9.17 -7.59
C LYS A 108 -16.65 -9.21 -7.51
N PRO A 109 -17.40 -8.92 -8.57
CA PRO A 109 -16.92 -8.51 -9.90
C PRO A 109 -16.51 -7.02 -9.93
N PHE A 110 -15.49 -6.69 -10.72
CA PHE A 110 -14.99 -5.34 -10.93
C PHE A 110 -14.98 -4.97 -12.41
N LEU A 111 -14.98 -3.68 -12.69
CA LEU A 111 -14.78 -3.19 -14.06
C LEU A 111 -13.27 -3.13 -14.36
N THR A 112 -12.90 -3.51 -15.60
CA THR A 112 -11.50 -3.43 -16.06
C THR A 112 -10.93 -2.02 -15.88
N GLU A 113 -11.72 -1.00 -16.21
CA GLU A 113 -11.30 0.41 -16.06
C GLU A 113 -11.00 0.77 -14.61
N GLU A 114 -11.78 0.27 -13.64
CA GLU A 114 -11.53 0.46 -12.21
C GLU A 114 -10.21 -0.20 -11.81
N LEU A 115 -9.99 -1.46 -12.19
CA LEU A 115 -8.76 -2.18 -11.90
C LEU A 115 -7.54 -1.43 -12.44
N ILE A 116 -7.57 -1.04 -13.72
CA ILE A 116 -6.47 -0.31 -14.37
C ILE A 116 -6.22 1.05 -13.70
N ALA A 117 -7.27 1.79 -13.35
CA ALA A 117 -7.13 3.06 -12.66
C ALA A 117 -6.44 2.90 -11.30
N ARG A 118 -6.78 1.85 -10.52
CA ARG A 118 -6.19 1.54 -9.23
C ARG A 118 -4.75 1.08 -9.37
N ILE A 119 -4.44 0.19 -10.32
CA ILE A 119 -3.06 -0.22 -10.63
C ILE A 119 -2.19 1.01 -10.92
N ARG A 120 -2.63 1.88 -11.84
CA ARG A 120 -1.89 3.10 -12.18
C ARG A 120 -1.73 4.05 -11.00
N ALA A 121 -2.75 4.16 -10.13
CA ALA A 121 -2.68 4.98 -8.92
C ALA A 121 -1.64 4.43 -7.93
N VAL A 122 -1.62 3.12 -7.70
CA VAL A 122 -0.65 2.44 -6.83
C VAL A 122 0.77 2.57 -7.40
N MET A 123 0.96 2.26 -8.68
CA MET A 123 2.29 2.33 -9.33
C MET A 123 2.84 3.75 -9.42
N ARG A 124 2.00 4.75 -9.73
CA ARG A 124 2.42 6.15 -9.73
C ARG A 124 3.00 6.56 -8.38
N ARG A 125 2.41 6.11 -7.27
CA ARG A 125 2.93 6.37 -5.92
C ARG A 125 4.29 5.72 -5.71
N ALA A 126 4.46 4.48 -6.19
CA ALA A 126 5.73 3.78 -6.13
C ALA A 126 6.84 4.48 -6.93
N HIS A 127 6.52 5.01 -8.12
CA HIS A 127 7.48 5.63 -9.04
C HIS A 127 7.71 7.13 -8.83
N THR A 128 6.78 7.89 -8.22
CA THR A 128 6.95 9.34 -8.01
C THR A 128 8.16 9.69 -7.15
N SER A 129 8.80 8.70 -6.54
CA SER A 129 10.02 8.84 -5.74
C SER A 129 11.31 8.93 -6.57
N GLU A 130 11.31 8.55 -7.85
CA GLU A 130 12.54 8.52 -8.67
C GLU A 130 12.83 9.83 -9.40
N GLU A 131 11.82 10.63 -9.73
CA GLU A 131 12.00 11.82 -10.57
C GLU A 131 12.24 13.13 -9.81
N HIS A 132 11.99 13.19 -8.49
CA HIS A 132 12.25 14.38 -7.66
C HIS A 132 13.32 14.10 -6.61
N ASN A 133 14.55 13.89 -7.08
CA ASN A 133 15.75 13.64 -6.29
C ASN A 133 16.26 14.91 -5.57
N ALA A 134 15.41 15.53 -4.77
CA ALA A 134 15.83 16.45 -3.71
C ALA A 134 15.63 15.70 -2.39
N GLN A 135 16.67 15.59 -1.60
CA GLN A 135 16.70 14.97 -0.26
C GLN A 135 15.70 15.67 0.68
N ARG A 136 14.39 15.46 0.44
CA ARG A 136 13.36 16.02 1.31
C ARG A 136 13.16 15.10 2.50
N GLU A 137 13.59 15.57 3.64
CA GLU A 137 13.29 14.96 4.93
C GLU A 137 12.28 15.80 5.69
N TYR A 138 11.30 15.14 6.27
CA TYR A 138 10.34 15.75 7.20
C TYR A 138 10.65 15.26 8.59
N ARG A 139 10.72 16.20 9.55
CA ARG A 139 11.01 15.89 10.95
C ARG A 139 9.90 16.40 11.84
N ASN A 140 9.51 15.56 12.82
CA ASN A 140 8.53 15.92 13.82
C ASN A 140 8.88 15.24 15.16
N GLY A 141 9.59 15.94 16.02
CA GLY A 141 10.19 15.37 17.23
C GLY A 141 11.14 14.22 16.89
N PRO A 142 10.94 13.03 17.45
CA PRO A 142 11.80 11.87 17.20
C PRO A 142 11.56 11.20 15.84
N MET A 143 10.52 11.61 15.09
CA MET A 143 10.21 11.07 13.77
C MET A 143 10.97 11.76 12.66
N ARG A 144 11.50 10.99 11.72
CA ARG A 144 12.14 11.43 10.49
C ARG A 144 11.63 10.60 9.31
N LEU A 145 11.05 11.24 8.33
CA LEU A 145 10.55 10.61 7.12
C LEU A 145 11.31 11.15 5.91
N SER A 146 11.90 10.25 5.12
CA SER A 146 12.62 10.59 3.89
C SER A 146 11.80 10.24 2.66
N GLU A 147 11.67 11.18 1.72
CA GLU A 147 11.03 10.93 0.44
C GLU A 147 11.93 10.06 -0.45
N SER A 148 13.24 10.22 -0.38
CA SER A 148 14.17 9.48 -1.27
C SER A 148 14.28 8.00 -0.95
N SER A 149 14.30 7.62 0.35
CA SER A 149 14.36 6.21 0.77
C SER A 149 12.99 5.62 1.09
N ARG A 150 11.91 6.43 1.04
CA ARG A 150 10.54 6.04 1.43
C ARG A 150 10.46 5.39 2.81
N SER A 151 11.30 5.82 3.71
CA SER A 151 11.44 5.25 5.04
C SER A 151 11.05 6.24 6.13
N LEU A 152 10.45 5.71 7.19
CA LEU A 152 10.19 6.40 8.45
C LEU A 152 11.17 5.88 9.50
N TRP A 153 11.79 6.79 10.24
CA TRP A 153 12.62 6.47 11.43
C TRP A 153 12.00 7.11 12.67
N ILE A 154 12.12 6.39 13.78
CA ILE A 154 11.77 6.86 15.11
C ILE A 154 12.97 6.60 16.01
N ASN A 155 13.58 7.65 16.59
CA ASN A 155 14.80 7.53 17.38
C ASN A 155 15.88 6.65 16.70
N ASP A 156 16.14 6.91 15.42
CA ASP A 156 17.10 6.19 14.55
C ASP A 156 16.77 4.72 14.24
N ARG A 157 15.61 4.24 14.66
CA ARG A 157 15.09 2.92 14.24
C ARG A 157 14.20 3.07 13.03
N GLU A 158 14.47 2.31 11.99
CA GLU A 158 13.63 2.27 10.80
C GLU A 158 12.32 1.54 11.08
N VAL A 159 11.20 2.17 10.71
CA VAL A 159 9.86 1.62 10.80
C VAL A 159 9.38 1.27 9.39
N LYS A 160 9.22 -0.02 9.10
CA LYS A 160 8.72 -0.47 7.81
C LYS A 160 7.25 -0.12 7.65
N LEU A 161 6.94 0.67 6.63
CA LEU A 161 5.59 1.06 6.25
C LEU A 161 5.21 0.39 4.93
N ALA A 162 3.95 -0.02 4.78
CA ALA A 162 3.38 -0.34 3.49
C ALA A 162 3.27 0.95 2.65
N ASP A 163 3.12 0.83 1.32
CA ASP A 163 3.09 1.99 0.43
C ASP A 163 2.00 3.01 0.82
N SER A 164 0.79 2.53 1.08
CA SER A 164 -0.32 3.37 1.52
C SER A 164 -0.06 4.05 2.87
N GLU A 165 0.54 3.34 3.84
CA GLU A 165 0.92 3.87 5.15
C GLU A 165 1.99 4.96 5.02
N TYR A 166 2.99 4.75 4.16
CA TYR A 166 4.01 5.74 3.87
C TYR A 166 3.39 7.03 3.31
N HIS A 167 2.49 6.92 2.32
CA HIS A 167 1.85 8.10 1.74
C HIS A 167 0.92 8.84 2.70
N LEU A 168 0.23 8.12 3.59
CA LEU A 168 -0.54 8.73 4.68
C LEU A 168 0.36 9.46 5.66
N MET A 169 1.46 8.82 6.10
CA MET A 169 2.44 9.47 6.97
C MET A 169 3.08 10.68 6.31
N LEU A 170 3.45 10.59 5.04
CA LEU A 170 4.00 11.72 4.28
C LEU A 170 3.03 12.90 4.22
N ALA A 171 1.73 12.63 4.00
CA ALA A 171 0.70 13.67 4.00
C ALA A 171 0.61 14.38 5.35
N LEU A 172 0.63 13.63 6.44
CA LEU A 172 0.57 14.19 7.79
C LEU A 172 1.88 14.89 8.21
N MET A 173 3.03 14.31 7.88
CA MET A 173 4.35 14.87 8.19
C MET A 173 4.65 16.19 7.47
N LYS A 174 3.97 16.46 6.36
CA LYS A 174 4.02 17.76 5.66
C LYS A 174 3.27 18.88 6.41
N HIS A 175 2.33 18.51 7.26
CA HIS A 175 1.44 19.46 7.95
C HIS A 175 1.20 19.05 9.42
N PRO A 176 2.24 18.92 10.28
CA PRO A 176 2.05 18.59 11.68
C PRO A 176 1.17 19.63 12.38
N GLY A 177 0.31 19.18 13.28
CA GLY A 177 -0.65 20.04 13.98
C GLY A 177 -1.89 20.44 13.18
N SER A 178 -1.99 20.01 11.91
CA SER A 178 -3.14 20.34 11.06
C SER A 178 -4.01 19.10 10.78
N VAL A 179 -5.32 19.29 10.73
CA VAL A 179 -6.25 18.22 10.34
C VAL A 179 -6.25 18.09 8.82
N ILE A 180 -5.93 16.90 8.31
CA ILE A 180 -6.04 16.56 6.90
C ILE A 180 -7.35 15.82 6.68
N SER A 181 -8.19 16.31 5.74
CA SER A 181 -9.51 15.74 5.51
C SER A 181 -9.46 14.32 4.96
N HIS A 182 -10.51 13.53 5.24
CA HIS A 182 -10.66 12.17 4.68
C HIS A 182 -10.56 12.19 3.15
N GLU A 183 -11.24 13.13 2.50
CA GLU A 183 -11.23 13.26 1.04
C GLU A 183 -9.81 13.47 0.50
N HIS A 184 -9.05 14.39 1.11
CA HIS A 184 -7.68 14.68 0.69
C HIS A 184 -6.76 13.45 0.87
N LEU A 185 -6.88 12.73 1.99
CA LEU A 185 -6.12 11.51 2.26
C LEU A 185 -6.48 10.40 1.28
N LEU A 186 -7.78 10.17 1.04
CA LEU A 186 -8.26 9.18 0.07
C LEU A 186 -7.81 9.50 -1.35
N GLN A 187 -7.97 10.75 -1.78
CA GLN A 187 -7.55 11.19 -3.11
C GLN A 187 -6.04 11.00 -3.31
N ARG A 188 -5.24 11.33 -2.30
CA ARG A 188 -3.78 11.24 -2.36
C ARG A 188 -3.29 9.80 -2.41
N VAL A 189 -3.93 8.90 -1.67
CA VAL A 189 -3.49 7.50 -1.53
C VAL A 189 -4.16 6.57 -2.53
N TRP A 190 -5.43 6.76 -2.85
CA TRP A 190 -6.18 5.84 -3.73
C TRP A 190 -6.71 6.48 -5.01
N GLY A 191 -6.50 7.79 -5.21
CA GLY A 191 -7.01 8.54 -6.38
C GLY A 191 -8.50 8.90 -6.26
N GLY A 192 -8.97 9.83 -7.10
CA GLY A 192 -10.30 10.45 -6.98
C GLY A 192 -11.51 9.55 -7.28
N HIS A 193 -11.33 8.28 -7.63
CA HIS A 193 -12.42 7.34 -7.88
C HIS A 193 -12.77 6.48 -6.66
N SER A 194 -12.07 6.63 -5.55
CA SER A 194 -12.33 5.91 -4.29
C SER A 194 -13.27 6.69 -3.38
N ILE A 195 -14.39 7.19 -3.95
CA ILE A 195 -15.44 7.79 -3.15
C ILE A 195 -16.08 6.68 -2.30
N GLY A 196 -15.75 6.64 -1.02
CA GLY A 196 -16.53 5.88 -0.05
C GLY A 196 -15.80 5.09 1.01
N ASP A 197 -14.50 4.88 0.98
CA ASP A 197 -13.89 3.95 1.94
C ASP A 197 -13.04 4.65 3.03
N VAL A 198 -13.70 5.50 3.83
CA VAL A 198 -13.14 5.99 5.11
C VAL A 198 -12.71 4.82 6.01
N GLN A 199 -13.27 3.63 5.78
CA GLN A 199 -12.88 2.42 6.50
C GLN A 199 -11.41 2.03 6.18
N ASN A 200 -10.97 2.19 4.93
CA ASN A 200 -9.57 1.95 4.55
C ASN A 200 -8.61 2.87 5.32
N LEU A 201 -8.98 4.15 5.48
CA LEU A 201 -8.20 5.08 6.30
C LEU A 201 -8.14 4.64 7.77
N ARG A 202 -9.26 4.20 8.35
CA ARG A 202 -9.32 3.74 9.75
C ARG A 202 -8.36 2.58 9.98
N VAL A 203 -8.37 1.61 9.07
CA VAL A 203 -7.49 0.44 9.14
C VAL A 203 -6.03 0.83 9.00
N ALA A 204 -5.70 1.61 7.96
CA ALA A 204 -4.33 2.06 7.75
C ALA A 204 -3.80 2.85 8.94
N PHE A 205 -4.59 3.79 9.50
CA PHE A 205 -4.16 4.55 10.68
C PHE A 205 -4.11 3.72 11.96
N SER A 206 -4.92 2.67 12.10
CA SER A 206 -4.79 1.71 13.21
C SER A 206 -3.43 1.02 13.18
N ARG A 207 -2.99 0.56 11.99
CA ARG A 207 -1.69 -0.09 11.80
C ARG A 207 -0.54 0.88 12.00
N ILE A 208 -0.63 2.08 11.44
CA ILE A 208 0.39 3.11 11.65
C ILE A 208 0.56 3.37 13.16
N ARG A 209 -0.54 3.57 13.90
CA ARG A 209 -0.47 3.78 15.35
C ARG A 209 0.23 2.63 16.05
N ARG A 210 -0.15 1.38 15.75
CA ARG A 210 0.51 0.19 16.32
C ARG A 210 2.02 0.22 16.06
N LYS A 211 2.44 0.51 14.82
CA LYS A 211 3.87 0.60 14.48
C LYS A 211 4.59 1.75 15.21
N LEU A 212 3.92 2.88 15.40
CA LEU A 212 4.47 4.00 16.19
C LEU A 212 4.62 3.60 17.66
N ASP A 213 3.59 2.96 18.25
CA ASP A 213 3.60 2.51 19.65
C ASP A 213 4.70 1.46 19.91
N GLU A 214 4.85 0.47 19.01
CA GLU A 214 5.90 -0.55 19.07
C GLU A 214 7.32 0.02 18.98
N ASN A 215 7.46 1.21 18.39
CA ASN A 215 8.74 1.92 18.28
C ASN A 215 8.91 3.08 19.28
N GLY A 216 8.09 3.09 20.33
CA GLY A 216 8.27 3.99 21.48
C GLY A 216 7.56 5.34 21.36
N LEU A 217 6.69 5.54 20.36
CA LEU A 217 5.85 6.72 20.22
C LEU A 217 4.43 6.44 20.70
N GLN A 218 4.28 6.26 22.01
CA GLN A 218 2.97 6.06 22.65
C GLN A 218 2.24 7.39 22.89
N GLY A 219 0.93 7.35 23.12
CA GLY A 219 0.18 8.52 23.61
C GLY A 219 -0.53 9.36 22.55
N GLY A 220 -1.06 8.73 21.49
CA GLY A 220 -2.01 9.41 20.61
C GLY A 220 -1.38 10.42 19.65
N VAL A 221 -0.20 10.10 19.12
CA VAL A 221 0.51 10.93 18.13
C VAL A 221 -0.36 11.23 16.90
N ILE A 222 -1.23 10.31 16.51
CA ILE A 222 -2.21 10.52 15.44
C ILE A 222 -3.62 10.52 16.03
N SER A 223 -4.32 11.63 15.91
CA SER A 223 -5.71 11.80 16.36
C SER A 223 -6.68 11.71 15.18
N ALA A 224 -7.85 11.10 15.42
CA ALA A 224 -8.94 11.06 14.45
C ALA A 224 -10.00 12.10 14.84
N TYR A 225 -10.36 12.94 13.88
CA TYR A 225 -11.49 13.87 14.01
C TYR A 225 -12.68 13.28 13.27
N SER A 226 -13.69 12.86 14.04
CA SER A 226 -14.85 12.14 13.50
C SER A 226 -15.54 12.94 12.39
N GLY A 227 -15.76 12.28 11.23
CA GLY A 227 -16.38 12.92 10.07
C GLY A 227 -15.48 13.90 9.30
N VAL A 228 -14.30 14.25 9.81
CA VAL A 228 -13.44 15.30 9.22
C VAL A 228 -12.15 14.70 8.64
N GLY A 229 -11.31 14.09 9.47
CA GLY A 229 -9.99 13.65 9.02
C GLY A 229 -9.07 13.18 10.14
N TYR A 230 -7.77 13.28 9.88
CA TYR A 230 -6.71 12.87 10.80
C TYR A 230 -5.70 13.99 11.00
N LEU A 231 -5.13 14.04 12.19
CA LEU A 231 -4.10 14.99 12.60
C LEU A 231 -2.89 14.25 13.16
N LEU A 232 -1.70 14.62 12.74
CA LEU A 232 -0.45 14.28 13.39
C LEU A 232 -0.10 15.40 14.39
N ARG A 233 0.07 15.05 15.66
CA ARG A 233 0.50 16.00 16.69
C ARG A 233 1.85 16.63 16.31
N ASP A 234 2.01 17.92 16.52
CA ASP A 234 3.28 18.62 16.34
C ASP A 234 4.15 18.36 17.57
N LEU A 235 5.01 17.34 17.50
CA LEU A 235 5.87 16.91 18.60
C LEU A 235 7.06 17.87 18.86
N VAL A 236 7.27 18.85 17.99
CA VAL A 236 8.27 19.91 18.20
C VAL A 236 7.70 20.98 19.13
N ARG A 237 6.40 21.34 18.92
CA ARG A 237 5.71 22.37 19.71
C ARG A 237 5.04 21.82 20.95
N ASP A 238 4.61 20.56 20.89
CA ASP A 238 3.87 19.87 21.94
C ASP A 238 4.44 18.45 22.15
N PRO A 239 5.62 18.34 22.82
CA PRO A 239 6.28 17.06 23.04
C PRO A 239 5.41 16.10 23.86
N LEU A 240 5.62 14.80 23.65
CA LEU A 240 5.08 13.78 24.54
C LEU A 240 5.78 13.87 25.89
N LEU A 241 5.01 13.97 26.99
CA LEU A 241 5.51 13.97 28.36
C LEU A 241 6.00 12.58 28.76
#